data_a44ee6fdd25f13f16bc1c6e21d3cd468
#
_entry.id   a44ee6fdd25f13f16bc1c6e21d3cd468
#
_cell.length_a   1.000
_cell.length_b   1.000
_cell.length_c   1.000
_cell.angle_alpha   90.00
_cell.angle_beta   90.00
_cell.angle_gamma   90.00
#
_symmetry.space_group_name_H-M   'P 1'
#
loop_
_entity.id
_entity.type
_entity.pdbx_description
1 polymer ?
#
loop_
_entity_poly.entity_id
_entity_poly.type
_entity_poly.pdbx_seq_one_letter_code
_entity_poly.pdbx_strand_id
1 'polypeptide(L)'
;MFEIGQIVVTKNSGVCQIISEEEINFGAGNRKYFILKPYFSTDHKGTKIFIPYDNANDSIRQLLSKNDVLELIDSIPTMERSWITDPKSRRLKFEEVHKSGNLRNIIQVVKSLYIQNEELKESKKTLSMLDKEFFVKLQNDIYQEFAIVLNMELSEVAKHIIARIAK
;
A
#
# COMPACT_ATOMS: atom_id res chain seq x y z
N MET A 1 17.64 12.64 0.27
CA MET A 1 18.12 12.03 -1.00
C MET A 1 17.93 10.53 -0.90
N PHE A 2 17.56 9.87 -1.98
CA PHE A 2 17.39 8.42 -2.02
C PHE A 2 18.69 7.75 -2.46
N GLU A 3 18.95 6.53 -2.00
CA GLU A 3 20.22 5.81 -2.24
C GLU A 3 19.95 4.40 -2.80
N ILE A 4 20.93 3.87 -3.55
CA ILE A 4 20.88 2.49 -4.06
C ILE A 4 20.87 1.52 -2.89
N GLY A 5 20.02 0.51 -2.96
CA GLY A 5 19.77 -0.46 -1.89
C GLY A 5 18.67 -0.05 -0.91
N GLN A 6 18.26 1.20 -0.89
CA GLN A 6 17.20 1.69 -0.01
C GLN A 6 15.84 1.07 -0.36
N ILE A 7 15.09 0.71 0.67
CA ILE A 7 13.69 0.30 0.54
C ILE A 7 12.82 1.54 0.68
N VAL A 8 11.90 1.70 -0.26
CA VAL A 8 11.05 2.89 -0.38
C VAL A 8 9.62 2.47 -0.73
N VAL A 9 8.69 3.40 -0.59
CA VAL A 9 7.31 3.22 -1.06
C VAL A 9 7.07 4.08 -2.29
N THR A 10 6.55 3.46 -3.33
CA THR A 10 6.14 4.16 -4.55
C THR A 10 4.62 4.30 -4.58
N LYS A 11 4.11 5.36 -5.22
CA LYS A 11 2.66 5.61 -5.32
C LYS A 11 1.88 4.50 -6.04
N ASN A 12 2.51 3.86 -7.03
CA ASN A 12 1.81 2.93 -7.93
C ASN A 12 2.18 1.46 -7.73
N SER A 13 3.30 1.18 -7.10
CA SER A 13 3.87 -0.19 -7.04
C SER A 13 4.15 -0.66 -5.61
N GLY A 14 3.72 0.09 -4.61
CA GLY A 14 3.93 -0.26 -3.21
C GLY A 14 5.39 -0.21 -2.79
N VAL A 15 5.80 -1.15 -1.95
CA VAL A 15 7.17 -1.23 -1.44
C VAL A 15 8.12 -1.74 -2.49
N CYS A 16 9.16 -0.98 -2.76
CA CYS A 16 10.19 -1.27 -3.76
C CYS A 16 11.59 -1.09 -3.18
N GLN A 17 12.58 -1.68 -3.83
CA GLN A 17 13.99 -1.43 -3.56
C GLN A 17 14.63 -0.71 -4.74
N ILE A 18 15.40 0.32 -4.45
CA ILE A 18 16.23 1.00 -5.45
C ILE A 18 17.44 0.10 -5.77
N ILE A 19 17.55 -0.35 -7.01
CA ILE A 19 18.60 -1.29 -7.42
C ILE A 19 19.74 -0.64 -8.19
N SER A 20 19.46 0.45 -8.91
CA SER A 20 20.50 1.20 -9.65
C SER A 20 20.02 2.63 -9.96
N GLU A 21 20.97 3.43 -10.41
CA GLU A 21 20.74 4.72 -11.07
C GLU A 21 21.31 4.61 -12.49
N GLU A 22 20.55 5.02 -13.48
CA GLU A 22 20.96 4.94 -14.89
C GLU A 22 20.58 6.20 -15.64
N GLU A 23 21.41 6.58 -16.59
CA GLU A 23 21.10 7.63 -17.56
C GLU A 23 20.51 6.99 -18.81
N ILE A 24 19.25 7.28 -19.12
CA ILE A 24 18.50 6.60 -20.20
C ILE A 24 17.87 7.66 -21.11
N ASN A 25 17.86 7.34 -22.41
CA ASN A 25 17.19 8.12 -23.42
C ASN A 25 15.95 7.38 -23.95
N PHE A 26 14.79 7.83 -23.53
CA PHE A 26 13.50 7.35 -24.05
C PHE A 26 12.95 8.23 -25.19
N GLY A 27 13.82 8.89 -25.96
CA GLY A 27 13.45 9.70 -27.11
C GLY A 27 13.31 11.21 -26.85
N ALA A 28 13.46 11.65 -25.60
CA ALA A 28 13.40 13.07 -25.21
C ALA A 28 14.71 13.62 -24.65
N GLY A 29 15.86 13.01 -25.01
CA GLY A 29 17.17 13.30 -24.44
C GLY A 29 17.54 12.39 -23.27
N ASN A 30 18.79 12.47 -22.87
CA ASN A 30 19.29 11.69 -21.73
C ASN A 30 18.75 12.24 -20.41
N ARG A 31 18.16 11.38 -19.62
CA ARG A 31 17.69 11.69 -18.25
C ARG A 31 18.14 10.63 -17.27
N LYS A 32 18.40 11.06 -16.05
CA LYS A 32 18.76 10.18 -14.94
C LYS A 32 17.52 9.57 -14.30
N TYR A 33 17.54 8.25 -14.07
CA TYR A 33 16.45 7.49 -13.47
C TYR A 33 16.96 6.68 -12.29
N PHE A 34 16.14 6.57 -11.26
CA PHE A 34 16.22 5.48 -10.32
C PHE A 34 15.54 4.25 -10.94
N ILE A 35 16.20 3.11 -10.84
CA ILE A 35 15.64 1.82 -11.24
C ILE A 35 15.28 1.07 -9.98
N LEU A 36 14.00 0.72 -9.86
CA LEU A 36 13.45 0.03 -8.69
C LEU A 36 12.91 -1.32 -9.10
N LYS A 37 12.85 -2.23 -8.13
CA LYS A 37 12.08 -3.49 -8.25
C LYS A 37 11.10 -3.60 -7.10
N PRO A 38 9.89 -4.19 -7.30
CA PRO A 38 8.99 -4.51 -6.22
C PRO A 38 9.66 -5.44 -5.21
N TYR A 39 9.56 -5.13 -3.92
CA TYR A 39 10.26 -5.88 -2.88
C TYR A 39 9.67 -7.28 -2.66
N PHE A 40 8.34 -7.40 -2.69
CA PHE A 40 7.62 -8.65 -2.46
C PHE A 40 7.22 -9.37 -3.76
N SER A 41 7.75 -8.96 -4.90
CA SER A 41 7.41 -9.60 -6.16
C SER A 41 8.01 -11.00 -6.27
N THR A 42 7.18 -11.95 -6.68
CA THR A 42 7.58 -13.30 -7.09
C THR A 42 7.85 -13.38 -8.60
N ASP A 43 7.82 -12.25 -9.30
CA ASP A 43 8.04 -12.18 -10.73
C ASP A 43 9.51 -12.47 -11.07
N HIS A 44 9.74 -13.67 -11.59
CA HIS A 44 11.05 -14.10 -12.05
C HIS A 44 11.54 -13.35 -13.31
N LYS A 45 10.67 -12.62 -13.99
CA LYS A 45 11.01 -11.80 -15.15
C LYS A 45 11.63 -10.45 -14.78
N GLY A 46 11.63 -10.12 -13.49
CA GLY A 46 12.31 -8.95 -12.98
C GLY A 46 11.69 -7.62 -13.42
N THR A 47 10.42 -7.41 -13.08
CA THR A 47 9.75 -6.12 -13.28
C THR A 47 10.61 -4.98 -12.76
N LYS A 48 10.95 -4.04 -13.64
CA LYS A 48 11.69 -2.83 -13.32
C LYS A 48 10.77 -1.61 -13.40
N ILE A 49 10.91 -0.71 -12.46
CA ILE A 49 10.19 0.55 -12.38
C ILE A 49 11.21 1.67 -12.56
N PHE A 50 10.94 2.57 -13.53
CA PHE A 50 11.81 3.67 -13.87
C PHE A 50 11.21 4.97 -13.33
N ILE A 51 11.89 5.64 -12.42
CA ILE A 51 11.43 6.90 -11.83
C ILE A 51 12.44 7.99 -12.18
N PRO A 52 12.02 9.02 -12.93
CA PRO A 52 12.90 10.14 -13.24
C PRO A 52 13.44 10.78 -11.96
N TYR A 53 14.74 11.06 -11.94
CA TYR A 53 15.42 11.65 -10.79
C TYR A 53 14.76 12.97 -10.35
N ASP A 54 14.37 13.79 -11.32
CA ASP A 54 13.74 15.09 -11.08
C ASP A 54 12.38 14.99 -10.37
N ASN A 55 11.67 13.86 -10.55
CA ASN A 55 10.34 13.61 -9.98
C ASN A 55 10.36 12.60 -8.81
N ALA A 56 11.54 12.24 -8.33
CA ALA A 56 11.68 11.20 -7.33
C ALA A 56 10.90 11.53 -6.05
N ASN A 57 11.02 12.75 -5.53
CA ASN A 57 10.33 13.19 -4.31
C ASN A 57 8.80 13.17 -4.41
N ASP A 58 8.24 13.30 -5.63
CA ASP A 58 6.80 13.24 -5.85
C ASP A 58 6.28 11.79 -6.00
N SER A 59 7.16 10.87 -6.37
CA SER A 59 6.81 9.50 -6.73
C SER A 59 7.23 8.46 -5.71
N ILE A 60 8.21 8.79 -4.87
CA ILE A 60 8.83 7.92 -3.88
C ILE A 60 8.76 8.60 -2.50
N ARG A 61 8.47 7.83 -1.48
CA ARG A 61 8.66 8.26 -0.08
C ARG A 61 9.42 7.23 0.73
N GLN A 62 10.00 7.65 1.82
CA GLN A 62 10.58 6.76 2.80
C GLN A 62 9.51 5.93 3.51
N LEU A 63 9.90 4.80 4.08
CA LEU A 63 9.05 4.03 4.98
C LEU A 63 8.72 4.86 6.22
N LEU A 64 7.55 4.59 6.79
CA LEU A 64 7.18 5.15 8.10
C LEU A 64 8.14 4.66 9.19
N SER A 65 8.25 5.42 10.26
CA SER A 65 8.93 4.94 11.46
C SER A 65 8.11 3.84 12.15
N LYS A 66 8.77 3.03 12.97
CA LYS A 66 8.08 2.01 13.77
C LYS A 66 7.01 2.61 14.68
N ASN A 67 7.31 3.76 15.28
CA ASN A 67 6.34 4.46 16.14
C ASN A 67 5.11 4.91 15.36
N ASP A 68 5.30 5.50 14.17
CA ASP A 68 4.17 5.92 13.32
C ASP A 68 3.28 4.74 12.92
N VAL A 69 3.88 3.61 12.59
CA VAL A 69 3.14 2.38 12.26
C VAL A 69 2.34 1.89 13.47
N LEU A 70 2.94 1.87 14.66
CA LEU A 70 2.24 1.43 15.87
C LEU A 70 1.10 2.40 16.26
N GLU A 71 1.31 3.70 16.14
CA GLU A 71 0.27 4.71 16.36
C GLU A 71 -0.89 4.58 15.37
N LEU A 72 -0.61 4.30 14.10
CA LEU A 72 -1.65 4.02 13.11
C LEU A 72 -2.48 2.80 13.49
N ILE A 73 -1.84 1.70 13.90
CA ILE A 73 -2.53 0.49 14.35
C ILE A 73 -3.40 0.79 15.57
N ASP A 74 -2.87 1.48 16.56
CA ASP A 74 -3.59 1.82 17.81
C ASP A 74 -4.79 2.75 17.55
N SER A 75 -4.77 3.51 16.46
CA SER A 75 -5.87 4.38 16.07
C SER A 75 -7.03 3.65 15.36
N ILE A 76 -6.84 2.42 14.90
CA ILE A 76 -7.86 1.66 14.14
C ILE A 76 -9.20 1.54 14.88
N PRO A 77 -9.24 1.19 16.17
CA PRO A 77 -10.51 1.05 16.89
C PRO A 77 -11.37 2.34 16.87
N THR A 78 -10.73 3.49 16.90
CA THR A 78 -11.41 4.81 16.93
C THR A 78 -11.76 5.38 15.57
N MET A 79 -11.28 4.76 14.49
CA MET A 79 -11.61 5.20 13.14
C MET A 79 -13.08 4.93 12.82
N GLU A 80 -13.76 5.91 12.27
CA GLU A 80 -15.14 5.77 11.85
C GLU A 80 -15.26 4.85 10.63
N ARG A 81 -16.36 4.10 10.57
CA ARG A 81 -16.74 3.36 9.37
C ARG A 81 -17.16 4.34 8.28
N SER A 82 -16.60 4.18 7.10
CA SER A 82 -16.93 4.97 5.92
C SER A 82 -17.36 4.03 4.79
N TRP A 83 -18.68 3.82 4.63
CA TRP A 83 -19.22 2.97 3.58
C TRP A 83 -20.07 3.79 2.60
N ILE A 84 -19.74 3.70 1.33
CA ILE A 84 -20.48 4.34 0.24
C ILE A 84 -21.37 3.28 -0.41
N THR A 85 -22.69 3.47 -0.35
CA THR A 85 -23.67 2.49 -0.82
C THR A 85 -23.66 2.34 -2.35
N ASP A 86 -23.54 3.45 -3.09
CA ASP A 86 -23.46 3.42 -4.55
C ASP A 86 -22.14 2.78 -5.02
N PRO A 87 -22.21 1.65 -5.79
CA PRO A 87 -20.99 0.93 -6.20
C PRO A 87 -20.04 1.77 -7.05
N LYS A 88 -20.54 2.62 -7.92
CA LYS A 88 -19.73 3.46 -8.80
C LYS A 88 -18.97 4.52 -8.00
N SER A 89 -19.65 5.21 -7.11
CA SER A 89 -19.05 6.22 -6.22
C SER A 89 -18.05 5.58 -5.27
N ARG A 90 -18.36 4.39 -4.76
CA ARG A 90 -17.47 3.61 -3.90
C ARG A 90 -16.17 3.25 -4.60
N ARG A 91 -16.24 2.76 -5.83
CA ARG A 91 -15.06 2.45 -6.65
C ARG A 91 -14.18 3.68 -6.85
N LEU A 92 -14.77 4.82 -7.21
CA LEU A 92 -14.03 6.07 -7.40
C LEU A 92 -13.30 6.49 -6.12
N LYS A 93 -13.95 6.33 -4.97
CA LYS A 93 -13.33 6.62 -3.67
C LYS A 93 -12.17 5.68 -3.36
N PHE A 94 -12.29 4.39 -3.65
CA PHE A 94 -11.22 3.42 -3.46
C PHE A 94 -10.00 3.74 -4.34
N GLU A 95 -10.24 4.09 -5.60
CA GLU A 95 -9.17 4.51 -6.52
C GLU A 95 -8.46 5.78 -6.03
N GLU A 96 -9.21 6.77 -5.57
CA GLU A 96 -8.68 8.01 -5.01
C GLU A 96 -7.80 7.73 -3.80
N VAL A 97 -8.31 6.95 -2.85
CA VAL A 97 -7.59 6.60 -1.62
C VAL A 97 -6.31 5.81 -1.91
N HIS A 98 -6.38 4.83 -2.82
CA HIS A 98 -5.20 4.08 -3.24
C HIS A 98 -4.13 4.99 -3.86
N LYS A 99 -4.53 5.88 -4.78
CA LYS A 99 -3.61 6.82 -5.45
C LYS A 99 -3.01 7.84 -4.49
N SER A 100 -3.72 8.21 -3.44
CA SER A 100 -3.22 9.17 -2.45
C SER A 100 -2.02 8.64 -1.68
N GLY A 101 -1.93 7.31 -1.49
CA GLY A 101 -0.91 6.68 -0.67
C GLY A 101 -0.98 7.03 0.83
N ASN A 102 -2.06 7.69 1.26
CA ASN A 102 -2.27 8.04 2.66
C ASN A 102 -2.73 6.82 3.45
N LEU A 103 -1.83 6.23 4.24
CA LEU A 103 -2.10 4.99 4.96
C LEU A 103 -3.26 5.09 5.94
N ARG A 104 -3.46 6.22 6.60
CA ARG A 104 -4.60 6.41 7.50
C ARG A 104 -5.93 6.27 6.77
N ASN A 105 -6.05 6.90 5.61
CA ASN A 105 -7.25 6.81 4.77
C ASN A 105 -7.44 5.39 4.21
N ILE A 106 -6.35 4.76 3.80
CA ILE A 106 -6.36 3.36 3.32
C ILE A 106 -6.83 2.43 4.43
N ILE A 107 -6.31 2.56 5.64
CA ILE A 107 -6.71 1.76 6.81
C ILE A 107 -8.20 1.95 7.14
N GLN A 108 -8.70 3.17 7.08
CA GLN A 108 -10.12 3.46 7.30
C GLN A 108 -11.01 2.74 6.30
N VAL A 109 -10.65 2.75 5.02
CA VAL A 109 -11.37 2.02 3.97
C VAL A 109 -11.29 0.52 4.18
N VAL A 110 -10.12 -0.01 4.49
CA VAL A 110 -9.91 -1.44 4.78
C VAL A 110 -10.74 -1.88 5.98
N LYS A 111 -10.78 -1.10 7.06
CA LYS A 111 -11.66 -1.36 8.21
C LYS A 111 -13.13 -1.42 7.78
N SER A 112 -13.57 -0.48 6.97
CA SER A 112 -14.95 -0.43 6.47
C SER A 112 -15.29 -1.64 5.60
N LEU A 113 -14.37 -2.05 4.73
CA LEU A 113 -14.51 -3.27 3.91
C LEU A 113 -14.54 -4.54 4.78
N TYR A 114 -13.71 -4.60 5.81
CA TYR A 114 -13.69 -5.72 6.75
C TYR A 114 -15.04 -5.85 7.48
N ILE A 115 -15.56 -4.76 8.03
CA ILE A 115 -16.85 -4.75 8.72
C ILE A 115 -17.97 -5.17 7.76
N GLN A 116 -17.99 -4.61 6.55
CA GLN A 116 -18.99 -4.96 5.53
C GLN A 116 -18.94 -6.44 5.15
N ASN A 117 -17.73 -6.97 5.01
CA ASN A 117 -17.53 -8.38 4.70
C ASN A 117 -18.06 -9.31 5.81
N GLU A 118 -17.79 -8.97 7.08
CA GLU A 118 -18.30 -9.74 8.22
C GLU A 118 -19.84 -9.70 8.32
N GLU A 119 -20.45 -8.53 8.14
CA GLU A 119 -21.92 -8.40 8.10
C GLU A 119 -22.56 -9.21 6.96
N LEU A 120 -21.94 -9.21 5.78
CA LEU A 120 -22.41 -10.00 4.64
C LEU A 120 -22.31 -11.51 4.91
N LYS A 121 -21.24 -11.96 5.56
CA LYS A 121 -21.07 -13.38 5.95
C LYS A 121 -22.19 -13.85 6.89
N GLU A 122 -22.63 -13.04 7.83
CA GLU A 122 -23.76 -13.37 8.72
C GLU A 122 -25.04 -13.65 7.94
N SER A 123 -25.23 -12.95 6.81
CA SER A 123 -26.36 -13.15 5.88
C SER A 123 -26.05 -14.15 4.77
N LYS A 124 -24.96 -14.92 4.86
CA LYS A 124 -24.47 -15.87 3.82
C LYS A 124 -24.24 -15.21 2.46
N LYS A 125 -23.83 -13.94 2.46
CA LYS A 125 -23.47 -13.14 1.29
C LYS A 125 -21.99 -12.84 1.29
N THR A 126 -21.47 -12.34 0.17
CA THR A 126 -20.07 -11.94 0.01
C THR A 126 -19.98 -10.55 -0.60
N LEU A 127 -18.83 -9.91 -0.43
CA LEU A 127 -18.49 -8.69 -1.17
C LEU A 127 -18.59 -8.94 -2.69
N SER A 128 -18.90 -7.89 -3.46
CA SER A 128 -18.77 -7.94 -4.91
C SER A 128 -17.33 -8.29 -5.33
N MET A 129 -17.14 -8.78 -6.53
CA MET A 129 -15.79 -9.08 -7.05
C MET A 129 -14.89 -7.85 -6.99
N LEU A 130 -15.40 -6.69 -7.40
CA LEU A 130 -14.66 -5.44 -7.40
C LEU A 130 -14.25 -5.00 -5.98
N ASP A 131 -15.17 -5.10 -5.02
CA ASP A 131 -14.87 -4.77 -3.62
C ASP A 131 -13.82 -5.72 -3.03
N LYS A 132 -13.86 -7.01 -3.40
CA LYS A 132 -12.82 -7.99 -3.01
C LYS A 132 -11.45 -7.64 -3.56
N GLU A 133 -11.39 -7.26 -4.84
CA GLU A 133 -10.12 -6.86 -5.48
C GLU A 133 -9.51 -5.65 -4.80
N PHE A 134 -10.31 -4.61 -4.52
CA PHE A 134 -9.83 -3.44 -3.79
C PHE A 134 -9.45 -3.77 -2.35
N PHE A 135 -10.19 -4.66 -1.68
CA PHE A 135 -9.88 -5.09 -0.32
C PHE A 135 -8.47 -5.70 -0.26
N VAL A 136 -8.17 -6.63 -1.15
CA VAL A 136 -6.82 -7.24 -1.24
C VAL A 136 -5.76 -6.21 -1.60
N LYS A 137 -6.03 -5.36 -2.58
CA LYS A 137 -5.09 -4.33 -3.04
C LYS A 137 -4.73 -3.33 -1.94
N LEU A 138 -5.73 -2.82 -1.23
CA LEU A 138 -5.52 -1.87 -0.13
C LEU A 138 -4.87 -2.52 1.10
N GLN A 139 -5.20 -3.79 1.38
CA GLN A 139 -4.48 -4.55 2.41
C GLN A 139 -3.00 -4.70 2.07
N ASN A 140 -2.66 -4.98 0.82
CA ASN A 140 -1.27 -5.08 0.39
C ASN A 140 -0.52 -3.76 0.55
N ASP A 141 -1.16 -2.62 0.29
CA ASP A 141 -0.57 -1.30 0.52
C ASP A 141 -0.14 -1.10 1.99
N ILE A 142 -0.90 -1.66 2.92
CA ILE A 142 -0.62 -1.58 4.37
C ILE A 142 0.41 -2.64 4.77
N TYR A 143 0.15 -3.89 4.43
CA TYR A 143 0.88 -5.04 4.96
C TYR A 143 2.34 -5.09 4.50
N GLN A 144 2.62 -4.71 3.27
CA GLN A 144 3.98 -4.69 2.74
C GLN A 144 4.88 -3.73 3.54
N GLU A 145 4.42 -2.52 3.77
CA GLU A 145 5.19 -1.55 4.54
C GLU A 145 5.33 -1.96 6.01
N PHE A 146 4.22 -2.40 6.62
CA PHE A 146 4.23 -2.83 8.02
C PHE A 146 5.12 -4.05 8.25
N ALA A 147 5.15 -5.01 7.33
CA ALA A 147 6.02 -6.18 7.42
C ALA A 147 7.49 -5.77 7.54
N ILE A 148 7.93 -4.83 6.73
CA ILE A 148 9.32 -4.36 6.75
C ILE A 148 9.59 -3.55 8.03
N VAL A 149 8.75 -2.57 8.33
CA VAL A 149 8.94 -1.67 9.47
C VAL A 149 8.90 -2.41 10.81
N LEU A 150 8.03 -3.40 10.93
CA LEU A 150 7.89 -4.23 12.14
C LEU A 150 8.79 -5.46 12.13
N ASN A 151 9.57 -5.67 11.07
CA ASN A 151 10.47 -6.81 10.89
C ASN A 151 9.77 -8.16 11.10
N MET A 152 8.70 -8.40 10.36
CA MET A 152 7.92 -9.63 10.40
C MET A 152 7.57 -10.12 9.00
N GLU A 153 7.15 -11.38 8.90
CA GLU A 153 6.65 -11.94 7.65
C GLU A 153 5.33 -11.27 7.22
N LEU A 154 5.15 -11.11 5.92
CA LEU A 154 3.95 -10.50 5.33
C LEU A 154 2.66 -11.19 5.81
N SER A 155 2.69 -12.52 5.93
CA SER A 155 1.57 -13.35 6.41
C SER A 155 1.21 -13.14 7.90
N GLU A 156 2.09 -12.57 8.69
CA GLU A 156 1.90 -12.35 10.13
C GLU A 156 1.33 -10.97 10.46
N VAL A 157 1.37 -10.03 9.51
CA VAL A 157 0.97 -8.63 9.75
C VAL A 157 -0.49 -8.53 10.20
N ALA A 158 -1.41 -9.21 9.51
CA ALA A 158 -2.84 -9.16 9.86
C ALA A 158 -3.10 -9.67 11.28
N LYS A 159 -2.48 -10.78 11.67
CA LYS A 159 -2.59 -11.33 13.03
C LYS A 159 -2.03 -10.38 14.08
N HIS A 160 -0.90 -9.74 13.76
CA HIS A 160 -0.28 -8.76 14.66
C HIS A 160 -1.18 -7.55 14.91
N ILE A 161 -1.79 -7.00 13.85
CA ILE A 161 -2.74 -5.90 13.95
C ILE A 161 -3.92 -6.28 14.82
N ILE A 162 -4.56 -7.42 14.55
CA ILE A 162 -5.73 -7.91 15.30
C ILE A 162 -5.38 -8.10 16.77
N ALA A 163 -4.25 -8.74 17.08
CA ALA A 163 -3.81 -8.96 18.47
C ALA A 163 -3.53 -7.65 19.20
N ARG A 164 -3.01 -6.64 18.51
CA ARG A 164 -2.70 -5.34 19.13
C ARG A 164 -3.96 -4.53 19.42
N ILE A 165 -4.92 -4.49 18.51
CA ILE A 165 -6.17 -3.72 18.70
C ILE A 165 -7.16 -4.41 19.64
N ALA A 166 -7.00 -5.70 19.94
CA ALA A 166 -7.83 -6.46 20.89
C ALA A 166 -7.45 -6.21 22.36
N LYS A 167 -6.35 -5.52 22.62
CA LYS A 167 -5.90 -5.14 23.97
C LYS A 167 -6.58 -3.84 24.42
#